data_7b6a3b069182678af44cab9586694025
#
_entry.id   7b6a3b069182678af44cab9586694025
#
_cell.length_a   1.000
_cell.length_b   1.000
_cell.length_c   1.000
_cell.angle_alpha   90.00
_cell.angle_beta   90.00
_cell.angle_gamma   90.00
#
_symmetry.space_group_name_H-M   'P 1'
#
loop_
_entity.id
_entity.type
_entity.pdbx_description
1 polymer ?
#
loop_
_entity_poly.entity_id
_entity_poly.type
_entity_poly.pdbx_seq_one_letter_code
_entity_poly.pdbx_strand_id
1 'polypeptide(L)'
;MATNVKDMMAAANAAVPRLQPDEVRKMMGAADVLIVDVRDPPEVQASGKIKGAVAVSRGMLEFRADPDVPSHNPAFAKDKRVILYCASGGRAALAGKALQEMGYGSVFNAGAFKELADAGLDTEPA
;
A
#
# COMPACT_ATOMS: atom_id res chain seq x y z
N MET A 1 6.64 9.57 -26.55
CA MET A 1 7.07 10.59 -25.55
C MET A 1 7.45 9.90 -24.27
N ALA A 2 8.61 10.23 -23.75
CA ALA A 2 9.03 9.68 -22.47
C ALA A 2 8.35 10.43 -21.32
N THR A 3 8.02 9.71 -20.25
CA THR A 3 7.59 10.32 -19.00
C THR A 3 8.74 10.30 -18.00
N ASN A 4 8.58 11.01 -16.90
CA ASN A 4 9.55 11.03 -15.81
C ASN A 4 8.85 10.78 -14.47
N VAL A 5 9.65 10.61 -13.42
CA VAL A 5 9.11 10.29 -12.09
C VAL A 5 8.19 11.41 -11.58
N LYS A 6 8.51 12.66 -11.84
CA LYS A 6 7.66 13.79 -11.42
C LYS A 6 6.26 13.70 -12.03
N ASP A 7 6.18 13.38 -13.32
CA ASP A 7 4.89 13.25 -14.01
C ASP A 7 4.14 12.02 -13.55
N MET A 8 4.85 10.92 -13.34
CA MET A 8 4.25 9.69 -12.81
C MET A 8 3.68 9.91 -11.40
N MET A 9 4.41 10.61 -10.55
CA MET A 9 3.96 10.94 -9.20
C MET A 9 2.75 11.86 -9.20
N ALA A 10 2.74 12.86 -10.07
CA ALA A 10 1.59 13.76 -10.19
C ALA A 10 0.34 13.01 -10.60
N ALA A 11 0.45 12.10 -11.57
CA ALA A 11 -0.67 11.28 -12.01
C ALA A 11 -1.15 10.33 -10.90
N ALA A 12 -0.22 9.70 -10.18
CA ALA A 12 -0.56 8.78 -9.10
C ALA A 12 -1.24 9.51 -7.93
N ASN A 13 -0.72 10.67 -7.54
CA ASN A 13 -1.31 11.47 -6.46
C ASN A 13 -2.69 12.00 -6.83
N ALA A 14 -2.92 12.28 -8.11
CA ALA A 14 -4.25 12.70 -8.57
C ALA A 14 -5.26 11.54 -8.57
N ALA A 15 -4.80 10.32 -8.84
CA ALA A 15 -5.67 9.16 -9.00
C ALA A 15 -5.95 8.43 -7.67
N VAL A 16 -4.99 8.43 -6.74
CA VAL A 16 -5.04 7.63 -5.51
C VAL A 16 -5.33 8.54 -4.32
N PRO A 17 -6.50 8.40 -3.68
CA PRO A 17 -6.82 9.21 -2.51
C PRO A 17 -5.84 8.99 -1.36
N ARG A 18 -5.55 10.06 -0.61
CA ARG A 18 -4.73 10.00 0.59
C ARG A 18 -5.61 9.77 1.81
N LEU A 19 -5.10 8.95 2.75
CA LEU A 19 -5.69 8.80 4.07
C LEU A 19 -4.74 9.37 5.13
N GLN A 20 -5.31 10.04 6.11
CA GLN A 20 -4.58 10.45 7.31
C GLN A 20 -4.52 9.29 8.30
N PRO A 21 -3.56 9.29 9.25
CA PRO A 21 -3.44 8.19 10.22
C PRO A 21 -4.74 7.86 10.97
N ASP A 22 -5.52 8.86 11.35
CA ASP A 22 -6.79 8.61 12.04
C ASP A 22 -7.80 7.87 11.18
N GLU A 23 -7.81 8.16 9.88
CA GLU A 23 -8.68 7.47 8.93
C GLU A 23 -8.26 6.01 8.77
N VAL A 24 -6.95 5.75 8.71
CA VAL A 24 -6.42 4.39 8.66
C VAL A 24 -6.80 3.63 9.92
N ARG A 25 -6.65 4.26 11.09
CA ARG A 25 -6.99 3.65 12.38
C ARG A 25 -8.45 3.18 12.40
N LYS A 26 -9.35 4.00 11.89
CA LYS A 26 -10.78 3.67 11.86
C LYS A 26 -11.10 2.49 10.95
N MET A 27 -10.29 2.26 9.92
CA MET A 27 -10.49 1.18 8.96
C MET A 27 -9.80 -0.12 9.39
N MET A 28 -8.81 -0.06 10.27
CA MET A 28 -8.06 -1.24 10.71
C MET A 28 -8.97 -2.27 11.36
N GLY A 29 -8.72 -3.54 11.05
CA GLY A 29 -9.47 -4.66 11.61
C GLY A 29 -10.75 -5.01 10.89
N ALA A 30 -11.20 -4.21 9.94
CA ALA A 30 -12.37 -4.54 9.14
C ALA A 30 -12.03 -5.68 8.16
N ALA A 31 -12.95 -6.62 7.98
CA ALA A 31 -12.70 -7.82 7.17
C ALA A 31 -12.44 -7.50 5.69
N ASP A 32 -12.98 -6.39 5.19
CA ASP A 32 -12.85 -5.98 3.80
C ASP A 32 -11.66 -5.02 3.56
N VAL A 33 -10.81 -4.81 4.57
CA VAL A 33 -9.65 -3.92 4.48
C VAL A 33 -8.37 -4.73 4.43
N LEU A 34 -7.53 -4.43 3.44
CA LEU A 34 -6.18 -4.98 3.32
C LEU A 34 -5.18 -3.83 3.44
N ILE A 35 -4.25 -3.93 4.38
CA ILE A 35 -3.16 -2.98 4.53
C ILE A 35 -1.90 -3.60 3.95
N VAL A 36 -1.23 -2.89 3.06
CA VAL A 36 -0.04 -3.40 2.36
C VAL A 36 1.15 -2.46 2.57
N ASP A 37 2.24 -3.03 3.07
CA ASP A 37 3.53 -2.36 3.18
C ASP A 37 4.31 -2.64 1.91
N VAL A 38 4.56 -1.61 1.09
CA VAL A 38 5.25 -1.80 -0.19
C VAL A 38 6.74 -1.43 -0.12
N ARG A 39 7.29 -1.36 1.10
CA ARG A 39 8.73 -1.17 1.30
C ARG A 39 9.48 -2.48 1.02
N ASP A 40 10.79 -2.36 0.86
CA ASP A 40 11.63 -3.54 0.66
C ASP A 40 11.87 -4.28 1.99
N PRO A 41 12.11 -5.60 1.96
CA PRO A 41 12.29 -6.40 3.17
C PRO A 41 13.29 -5.85 4.19
N PRO A 42 14.47 -5.31 3.82
CA PRO A 42 15.38 -4.74 4.81
C PRO A 42 14.79 -3.57 5.60
N GLU A 43 13.97 -2.73 4.95
CA GLU A 43 13.29 -1.63 5.62
C GLU A 43 12.29 -2.14 6.65
N VAL A 44 11.50 -3.15 6.27
CA VAL A 44 10.49 -3.74 7.14
C VAL A 44 11.14 -4.45 8.32
N GLN A 45 12.23 -5.17 8.08
CA GLN A 45 12.97 -5.87 9.14
C GLN A 45 13.56 -4.89 10.15
N ALA A 46 14.03 -3.73 9.68
CA ALA A 46 14.65 -2.74 10.55
C ALA A 46 13.66 -2.05 11.48
N SER A 47 12.42 -1.81 11.03
CA SER A 47 11.45 -0.99 11.78
C SER A 47 10.22 -1.75 12.25
N GLY A 48 9.96 -2.95 11.72
CA GLY A 48 8.66 -3.58 11.84
C GLY A 48 7.67 -2.99 10.84
N LYS A 49 6.41 -3.39 10.96
CA LYS A 49 5.34 -2.95 10.07
C LYS A 49 4.08 -2.62 10.87
N ILE A 50 3.10 -2.01 10.23
CA ILE A 50 1.79 -1.78 10.85
C ILE A 50 1.15 -3.15 11.11
N LYS A 51 0.57 -3.31 12.29
CA LYS A 51 -0.03 -4.58 12.73
C LYS A 51 -1.08 -5.05 11.72
N GLY A 52 -0.94 -6.29 11.28
CA GLY A 52 -1.84 -6.90 10.30
C GLY A 52 -1.53 -6.56 8.85
N ALA A 53 -0.53 -5.73 8.58
CA ALA A 53 -0.15 -5.40 7.21
C ALA A 53 0.51 -6.60 6.53
N VAL A 54 0.24 -6.75 5.25
CA VAL A 54 0.94 -7.72 4.39
C VAL A 54 2.11 -6.99 3.74
N ALA A 55 3.32 -7.52 3.90
CA ALA A 55 4.52 -6.92 3.32
C ALA A 55 4.72 -7.48 1.90
N VAL A 56 4.61 -6.61 0.91
CA VAL A 56 4.84 -6.95 -0.50
C VAL A 56 5.61 -5.79 -1.12
N SER A 57 6.88 -6.01 -1.45
CA SER A 57 7.69 -4.94 -2.05
C SER A 57 7.04 -4.44 -3.35
N ARG A 58 7.26 -3.14 -3.65
CA ARG A 58 6.66 -2.52 -4.84
C ARG A 58 6.92 -3.32 -6.11
N GLY A 59 8.14 -3.90 -6.25
CA GLY A 59 8.52 -4.67 -7.43
C GLY A 59 7.77 -5.98 -7.61
N MET A 60 7.14 -6.50 -6.56
CA MET A 60 6.39 -7.76 -6.61
C MET A 60 4.87 -7.57 -6.57
N LEU A 61 4.41 -6.33 -6.43
CA LEU A 61 3.01 -6.05 -6.13
C LEU A 61 2.06 -6.64 -7.18
N GLU A 62 2.30 -6.38 -8.45
CA GLU A 62 1.41 -6.86 -9.51
C GLU A 62 1.31 -8.38 -9.53
N PHE A 63 2.44 -9.05 -9.28
CA PHE A 63 2.46 -10.52 -9.25
C PHE A 63 1.67 -11.09 -8.08
N ARG A 64 1.66 -10.40 -6.94
CA ARG A 64 0.89 -10.83 -5.76
C ARG A 64 -0.59 -10.49 -5.90
N ALA A 65 -0.91 -9.44 -6.65
CA ALA A 65 -2.27 -8.93 -6.76
C ALA A 65 -3.08 -9.52 -7.91
N ASP A 66 -2.45 -10.19 -8.87
CA ASP A 66 -3.13 -10.78 -10.02
C ASP A 66 -3.56 -12.21 -9.72
N PRO A 67 -4.88 -12.51 -9.65
CA PRO A 67 -5.35 -13.87 -9.34
C PRO A 67 -5.03 -14.90 -10.43
N ASP A 68 -4.63 -14.46 -11.61
CA ASP A 68 -4.35 -15.37 -12.74
C ASP A 68 -2.91 -15.85 -12.77
N VAL A 69 -2.05 -15.41 -11.85
CA VAL A 69 -0.65 -15.84 -11.81
C VAL A 69 -0.36 -16.71 -10.58
N PRO A 70 0.61 -17.65 -10.68
CA PRO A 70 0.88 -18.60 -9.57
C PRO A 70 1.33 -17.94 -8.27
N SER A 71 1.94 -16.78 -8.34
CA SER A 71 2.44 -16.08 -7.15
C SER A 71 1.39 -15.20 -6.47
N HIS A 72 0.13 -15.27 -6.90
CA HIS A 72 -0.96 -14.51 -6.28
C HIS A 72 -1.06 -14.76 -4.78
N ASN A 73 -1.18 -13.67 -4.01
CA ASN A 73 -1.45 -13.74 -2.57
C ASN A 73 -2.97 -13.63 -2.38
N PRO A 74 -3.63 -14.64 -1.79
CA PRO A 74 -5.10 -14.62 -1.63
C PRO A 74 -5.66 -13.49 -0.78
N ALA A 75 -4.81 -12.79 -0.02
CA ALA A 75 -5.24 -11.61 0.72
C ALA A 75 -5.70 -10.48 -0.22
N PHE A 76 -5.18 -10.46 -1.45
CA PHE A 76 -5.58 -9.46 -2.46
C PHE A 76 -6.87 -9.91 -3.15
N ALA A 77 -7.90 -9.08 -3.02
CA ALA A 77 -9.17 -9.27 -3.72
C ALA A 77 -9.67 -7.90 -4.18
N LYS A 78 -10.20 -7.84 -5.40
CA LYS A 78 -10.54 -6.56 -6.05
C LYS A 78 -11.70 -5.84 -5.39
N ASP A 79 -12.50 -6.52 -4.59
CA ASP A 79 -13.60 -5.95 -3.82
C ASP A 79 -13.19 -5.42 -2.44
N LYS A 80 -11.94 -5.60 -2.05
CA LYS A 80 -11.41 -5.07 -0.79
C LYS A 80 -11.00 -3.61 -0.92
N ARG A 81 -11.03 -2.89 0.19
CA ARG A 81 -10.40 -1.59 0.34
C ARG A 81 -8.92 -1.83 0.64
N VAL A 82 -8.04 -1.37 -0.24
CA VAL A 82 -6.60 -1.59 -0.11
C VAL A 82 -5.92 -0.31 0.32
N ILE A 83 -5.25 -0.36 1.46
CA ILE A 83 -4.50 0.76 2.01
C ILE A 83 -3.02 0.47 1.89
N LEU A 84 -2.30 1.33 1.18
CA LEU A 84 -0.87 1.14 0.90
C LEU A 84 -0.06 2.20 1.64
N TYR A 85 1.11 1.81 2.14
CA TYR A 85 2.08 2.75 2.70
C TYR A 85 3.50 2.33 2.35
N CYS A 86 4.43 3.26 2.44
CA CYS A 86 5.86 3.00 2.26
C CYS A 86 6.66 3.89 3.20
N ALA A 87 7.91 4.21 2.87
CA ALA A 87 8.73 5.07 3.73
C ALA A 87 8.32 6.55 3.66
N SER A 88 7.92 7.03 2.46
CA SER A 88 7.61 8.44 2.25
C SER A 88 6.29 8.70 1.50
N GLY A 89 5.61 7.65 1.07
CA GLY A 89 4.36 7.75 0.29
C GLY A 89 4.52 7.66 -1.21
N GLY A 90 5.74 7.75 -1.75
CA GLY A 90 5.96 7.74 -3.20
C GLY A 90 5.70 6.37 -3.84
N ARG A 91 6.33 5.33 -3.32
CA ARG A 91 6.10 3.97 -3.81
C ARG A 91 4.63 3.56 -3.61
N ALA A 92 4.02 3.99 -2.52
CA ALA A 92 2.61 3.69 -2.24
C ALA A 92 1.67 4.36 -3.24
N ALA A 93 1.96 5.60 -3.66
CA ALA A 93 1.18 6.28 -4.68
C ALA A 93 1.24 5.55 -6.02
N LEU A 94 2.44 5.20 -6.47
CA LEU A 94 2.63 4.44 -7.71
C LEU A 94 1.98 3.05 -7.63
N ALA A 95 2.10 2.39 -6.48
CA ALA A 95 1.47 1.10 -6.22
C ALA A 95 -0.05 1.18 -6.34
N GLY A 96 -0.64 2.21 -5.75
CA GLY A 96 -2.09 2.41 -5.81
C GLY A 96 -2.59 2.60 -7.22
N LYS A 97 -1.88 3.40 -8.01
CA LYS A 97 -2.25 3.61 -9.42
C LYS A 97 -2.16 2.30 -10.21
N ALA A 98 -1.11 1.49 -9.97
CA ALA A 98 -0.98 0.20 -10.62
C ALA A 98 -2.14 -0.74 -10.28
N LEU A 99 -2.55 -0.79 -9.00
CA LEU A 99 -3.69 -1.62 -8.60
C LEU A 99 -5.01 -1.14 -9.21
N GLN A 100 -5.21 0.17 -9.33
CA GLN A 100 -6.39 0.70 -10.02
C GLN A 100 -6.45 0.20 -11.47
N GLU A 101 -5.33 0.21 -12.16
CA GLU A 101 -5.24 -0.30 -13.53
C GLU A 101 -5.54 -1.80 -13.62
N MET A 102 -5.30 -2.53 -12.53
CA MET A 102 -5.61 -3.96 -12.43
C MET A 102 -7.05 -4.24 -12.02
N GLY A 103 -7.87 -3.21 -11.82
CA GLY A 103 -9.30 -3.36 -11.50
C GLY A 103 -9.65 -3.26 -10.02
N TYR A 104 -8.71 -2.87 -9.16
CA TYR A 104 -9.00 -2.61 -7.75
C TYR A 104 -9.73 -1.27 -7.65
N GLY A 105 -10.97 -1.28 -7.14
CA GLY A 105 -11.83 -0.10 -7.15
C GLY A 105 -11.65 0.83 -5.95
N SER A 106 -11.07 0.36 -4.85
CA SER A 106 -10.92 1.14 -3.62
C SER A 106 -9.49 1.04 -3.12
N VAL A 107 -8.66 1.98 -3.54
CA VAL A 107 -7.22 1.99 -3.24
C VAL A 107 -6.85 3.33 -2.64
N PHE A 108 -6.06 3.32 -1.56
CA PHE A 108 -5.69 4.52 -0.81
C PHE A 108 -4.21 4.52 -0.49
N ASN A 109 -3.63 5.71 -0.44
CA ASN A 109 -2.24 5.92 -0.02
C ASN A 109 -2.23 6.48 1.40
N ALA A 110 -1.70 5.72 2.35
CA ALA A 110 -1.59 6.15 3.75
C ALA A 110 -0.26 6.85 4.06
N GLY A 111 0.61 7.00 3.08
CA GLY A 111 1.84 7.78 3.22
C GLY A 111 2.99 7.02 3.85
N ALA A 112 3.59 7.60 4.87
CA ALA A 112 4.84 7.13 5.46
C ALA A 112 4.61 6.26 6.69
N PHE A 113 5.33 5.15 6.79
CA PHE A 113 5.29 4.28 7.97
C PHE A 113 5.54 5.05 9.26
N LYS A 114 6.56 5.94 9.26
CA LYS A 114 6.90 6.71 10.46
C LYS A 114 5.75 7.59 10.93
N GLU A 115 5.04 8.23 10.01
CA GLU A 115 3.88 9.05 10.37
C GLU A 115 2.77 8.22 11.00
N LEU A 116 2.53 7.02 10.48
CA LEU A 116 1.51 6.12 11.02
C LEU A 116 1.91 5.64 12.43
N ALA A 117 3.15 5.22 12.60
CA ALA A 117 3.66 4.75 13.88
C ALA A 117 3.69 5.88 14.92
N ASP A 118 4.14 7.08 14.55
CA ASP A 118 4.19 8.25 15.43
C ASP A 118 2.79 8.70 15.85
N ALA A 119 1.78 8.46 15.00
CA ALA A 119 0.39 8.76 15.32
C ALA A 119 -0.25 7.71 16.24
N GLY A 120 0.48 6.67 16.60
CA GLY A 120 0.03 5.67 17.56
C GLY A 120 -0.63 4.43 16.97
N LEU A 121 -0.54 4.20 15.66
CA LEU A 121 -1.03 2.96 15.10
C LEU A 121 -0.15 1.80 15.59
N ASP A 122 -0.78 0.67 15.93
CA ASP A 122 -0.05 -0.49 16.42
C ASP A 122 0.88 -1.04 15.34
N THR A 123 2.07 -1.45 15.78
CA THR A 123 3.08 -2.05 14.91
C THR A 123 3.42 -3.45 15.40
N GLU A 124 4.06 -4.24 14.55
CA GLU A 124 4.53 -5.58 14.87
C GLU A 124 5.83 -5.86 14.14
N PRO A 125 6.64 -6.84 14.60
CA PRO A 125 7.83 -7.24 13.87
C PRO A 125 7.50 -7.71 12.46
N ALA A 126 8.50 -7.61 11.59
CA ALA A 126 8.38 -8.02 10.20
C ALA A 126 8.04 -9.52 10.04
#